data_a34dddb45f30b14a0c314d2e381ba8e0
#
_entry.id   a34dddb45f30b14a0c314d2e381ba8e0
#
_cell.length_a   1.000
_cell.length_b   1.000
_cell.length_c   1.000
_cell.angle_alpha   90.00
_cell.angle_beta   90.00
_cell.angle_gamma   90.00
#
_symmetry.space_group_name_H-M   'P 1'
#
loop_
_entity.id
_entity.type
_entity.pdbx_description
1 polymer ?
#
loop_
_entity_poly.entity_id
_entity_poly.type
_entity_poly.pdbx_seq_one_letter_code
_entity_poly.pdbx_strand_id
1 'polypeptide(L)'
;MSDQLYRVDFTEAAAEVRDSLPAERRAMLDRGVRVLARDPFNKTATGPIGPDDSYRKAYVAPGLVLEYTVVAQVLVVIVMQLFDETAYLIDQDI
;
A
#
# COMPACT_ATOMS: atom_id res chain seq x y z
N MET A 1 -0.15 -7.71 -25.96
CA MET A 1 0.33 -7.19 -24.74
C MET A 1 -0.77 -6.93 -23.75
N SER A 2 -0.73 -7.56 -22.68
CA SER A 2 -1.82 -7.41 -21.76
C SER A 2 -1.34 -6.70 -20.53
N ASP A 3 -1.92 -5.57 -20.25
CA ASP A 3 -1.75 -4.94 -18.99
C ASP A 3 -2.70 -5.63 -18.03
N GLN A 4 -2.29 -6.76 -17.49
CA GLN A 4 -3.08 -7.41 -16.48
C GLN A 4 -2.93 -6.61 -15.19
N LEU A 5 -4.03 -6.02 -14.76
CA LEU A 5 -4.06 -5.30 -13.51
C LEU A 5 -4.51 -6.22 -12.39
N TYR A 6 -3.79 -6.15 -11.29
CA TYR A 6 -4.23 -6.81 -10.08
C TYR A 6 -5.37 -6.01 -9.47
N ARG A 7 -6.36 -6.71 -8.93
CA ARG A 7 -7.37 -6.05 -8.09
C ARG A 7 -6.74 -5.74 -6.74
N VAL A 8 -7.00 -4.57 -6.19
CA VAL A 8 -6.47 -4.18 -4.90
C VAL A 8 -7.62 -4.10 -3.90
N ASP A 9 -7.54 -4.93 -2.86
CA ASP A 9 -8.50 -4.94 -1.77
C ASP A 9 -7.81 -4.48 -0.49
N PHE A 10 -8.58 -3.86 0.40
CA PHE A 10 -8.08 -3.42 1.70
C PHE A 10 -8.75 -4.24 2.79
N THR A 11 -7.97 -4.65 3.79
CA THR A 11 -8.57 -5.17 5.02
C THR A 11 -9.35 -4.05 5.71
N GLU A 12 -10.21 -4.44 6.63
CA GLU A 12 -11.00 -3.45 7.38
C GLU A 12 -10.10 -2.45 8.09
N ALA A 13 -9.03 -2.92 8.73
CA ALA A 13 -8.09 -2.05 9.44
C ALA A 13 -7.41 -1.06 8.49
N ALA A 14 -6.96 -1.54 7.32
CA ALA A 14 -6.32 -0.68 6.34
C ALA A 14 -7.31 0.34 5.75
N ALA A 15 -8.55 -0.11 5.51
CA ALA A 15 -9.58 0.77 4.97
C ALA A 15 -9.94 1.90 5.96
N GLU A 16 -9.95 1.62 7.25
CA GLU A 16 -10.21 2.66 8.24
C GLU A 16 -9.15 3.76 8.20
N VAL A 17 -7.88 3.39 8.09
CA VAL A 17 -6.81 4.38 7.97
C VAL A 17 -6.96 5.16 6.67
N ARG A 18 -7.23 4.47 5.56
CA ARG A 18 -7.44 5.13 4.26
C ARG A 18 -8.54 6.19 4.36
N ASP A 19 -9.66 5.81 4.97
CA ASP A 19 -10.83 6.69 5.04
C ASP A 19 -10.60 7.89 5.96
N SER A 20 -9.66 7.79 6.89
CA SER A 20 -9.33 8.89 7.78
C SER A 20 -8.25 9.83 7.25
N LEU A 21 -7.65 9.51 6.10
CA LEU A 21 -6.63 10.38 5.52
C LEU A 21 -7.23 11.68 4.99
N PRO A 22 -6.51 12.80 5.14
CA PRO A 22 -6.89 14.03 4.43
C PRO A 22 -6.96 13.79 2.93
N ALA A 23 -7.76 14.58 2.22
CA ALA A 23 -8.00 14.38 0.79
C ALA A 23 -6.73 14.33 -0.03
N GLU A 24 -5.75 15.19 0.30
CA GLU A 24 -4.49 15.24 -0.42
C GLU A 24 -3.68 13.96 -0.24
N ARG A 25 -3.63 13.45 1.00
CA ARG A 25 -2.92 12.20 1.29
C ARG A 25 -3.62 11.02 0.67
N ARG A 26 -4.95 11.03 0.67
CA ARG A 26 -5.72 9.96 0.02
C ARG A 26 -5.45 9.92 -1.47
N ALA A 27 -5.34 11.08 -2.12
CA ALA A 27 -5.00 11.13 -3.54
C ALA A 27 -3.63 10.51 -3.82
N MET A 28 -2.66 10.75 -2.94
CA MET A 28 -1.35 10.13 -3.06
C MET A 28 -1.42 8.61 -2.89
N LEU A 29 -2.21 8.15 -1.92
CA LEU A 29 -2.45 6.72 -1.72
C LEU A 29 -3.05 6.09 -2.98
N ASP A 30 -4.06 6.73 -3.55
CA ASP A 30 -4.74 6.20 -4.73
C ASP A 30 -3.77 6.06 -5.92
N ARG A 31 -2.88 7.02 -6.09
CA ARG A 31 -1.86 6.92 -7.14
C ARG A 31 -0.91 5.76 -6.89
N GLY A 32 -0.47 5.60 -5.65
CA GLY A 32 0.42 4.50 -5.28
C GLY A 32 -0.25 3.14 -5.47
N VAL A 33 -1.52 3.03 -5.11
CA VAL A 33 -2.28 1.80 -5.29
C VAL A 33 -2.39 1.43 -6.77
N ARG A 34 -2.55 2.43 -7.65
CA ARG A 34 -2.58 2.15 -9.09
C ARG A 34 -1.26 1.60 -9.60
N VAL A 35 -0.15 2.08 -9.06
CA VAL A 35 1.16 1.52 -9.41
C VAL A 35 1.26 0.07 -8.94
N LEU A 36 0.83 -0.22 -7.73
CA LEU A 36 0.85 -1.58 -7.19
C LEU A 36 -0.06 -2.51 -7.99
N ALA A 37 -1.18 -2.01 -8.50
CA ALA A 37 -2.08 -2.82 -9.31
C ALA A 37 -1.42 -3.28 -10.61
N ARG A 38 -0.48 -2.49 -11.12
CA ARG A 38 0.25 -2.84 -12.34
C ARG A 38 1.48 -3.70 -12.06
N ASP A 39 2.15 -3.42 -10.94
CA ASP A 39 3.45 -4.05 -10.65
C ASP A 39 3.65 -4.17 -9.14
N PRO A 40 2.97 -5.14 -8.51
CA PRO A 40 3.06 -5.27 -7.05
C PRO A 40 4.43 -5.75 -6.56
N PHE A 41 5.28 -6.24 -7.47
CA PHE A 41 6.64 -6.67 -7.14
C PHE A 41 7.70 -5.66 -7.57
N ASN A 42 7.30 -4.41 -7.78
CA ASN A 42 8.22 -3.35 -8.20
C ASN A 42 9.39 -3.21 -7.22
N LYS A 43 10.61 -3.36 -7.72
CA LYS A 43 11.79 -3.40 -6.86
C LYS A 43 12.25 -2.03 -6.39
N THR A 44 11.80 -0.97 -7.05
CA THR A 44 12.19 0.39 -6.69
C THR A 44 11.35 0.92 -5.52
N ALA A 45 10.04 0.70 -5.58
CA ALA A 45 9.10 1.27 -4.63
C ALA A 45 8.70 0.31 -3.52
N THR A 46 8.99 -0.98 -3.66
CA THR A 46 8.54 -1.99 -2.71
C THR A 46 9.68 -2.92 -2.30
N GLY A 47 9.50 -3.63 -1.20
CA GLY A 47 10.44 -4.64 -0.78
C GLY A 47 9.73 -5.75 -0.01
N PRO A 48 10.29 -6.95 -0.02
CA PRO A 48 9.68 -8.07 0.70
C PRO A 48 9.80 -7.88 2.21
N ILE A 49 8.86 -8.45 2.94
CA ILE A 49 8.88 -8.51 4.39
C ILE A 49 9.14 -9.96 4.77
N GLY A 50 10.31 -10.22 5.38
CA GLY A 50 10.68 -11.58 5.73
C GLY A 50 11.01 -12.43 4.50
N PRO A 51 10.97 -13.76 4.62
CA PRO A 51 11.40 -14.65 3.53
C PRO A 51 10.37 -14.83 2.42
N ASP A 52 9.12 -14.45 2.64
CA ASP A 52 8.05 -14.62 1.66
C ASP A 52 7.99 -13.40 0.77
N ASP A 53 8.36 -13.56 -0.51
CA ASP A 53 8.39 -12.45 -1.45
C ASP A 53 7.02 -11.89 -1.77
N SER A 54 5.95 -12.62 -1.50
CA SER A 54 4.59 -12.15 -1.74
C SER A 54 4.07 -11.23 -0.65
N TYR A 55 4.69 -11.20 0.52
CA TYR A 55 4.35 -10.27 1.59
C TYR A 55 5.31 -9.10 1.54
N ARG A 56 4.81 -7.90 1.26
CA ARG A 56 5.67 -6.80 0.86
C ARG A 56 5.25 -5.50 1.54
N LYS A 57 6.15 -4.54 1.44
CA LYS A 57 5.94 -3.19 1.96
C LYS A 57 6.22 -2.19 0.83
N ALA A 58 5.41 -1.15 0.74
CA ALA A 58 5.59 -0.08 -0.23
C ALA A 58 5.45 1.28 0.43
N TYR A 59 6.33 2.20 0.02
CA TYR A 59 6.22 3.61 0.42
C TYR A 59 5.53 4.34 -0.73
N VAL A 60 4.27 4.73 -0.52
CA VAL A 60 3.44 5.32 -1.59
C VAL A 60 3.48 6.84 -1.58
N ALA A 61 3.94 7.44 -0.48
CA ALA A 61 4.15 8.88 -0.32
C ALA A 61 5.05 9.06 0.89
N PRO A 62 5.61 10.25 1.11
CA PRO A 62 6.40 10.48 2.32
C PRO A 62 5.60 10.15 3.58
N GLY A 63 6.12 9.24 4.38
CA GLY A 63 5.48 8.80 5.61
C GLY A 63 4.25 7.93 5.45
N LEU A 64 3.90 7.52 4.23
CA LEU A 64 2.72 6.71 3.98
C LEU A 64 3.14 5.34 3.47
N VAL A 65 2.94 4.32 4.30
CA VAL A 65 3.49 2.98 4.09
C VAL A 65 2.35 1.97 4.04
N LEU A 66 2.39 1.08 3.04
CA LEU A 66 1.48 -0.05 2.93
C LEU A 66 2.24 -1.34 3.21
N GLU A 67 1.59 -2.25 3.94
CA GLU A 67 2.00 -3.65 3.99
C GLU A 67 0.91 -4.46 3.32
N TYR A 68 1.29 -5.30 2.36
CA TYR A 68 0.33 -6.00 1.53
C TYR A 68 0.84 -7.39 1.16
N THR A 69 -0.08 -8.25 0.76
CA THR A 69 0.26 -9.56 0.21
C THR A 69 -0.26 -9.68 -1.21
N VAL A 70 0.46 -10.42 -2.04
CA VAL A 70 0.11 -10.63 -3.44
C VAL A 70 -0.36 -12.06 -3.63
N VAL A 71 -1.55 -12.22 -4.18
CA VAL A 71 -2.09 -13.54 -4.54
C VAL A 71 -2.08 -13.62 -6.05
N ALA A 72 -0.95 -14.09 -6.59
CA ALA A 72 -0.67 -13.99 -8.01
C ALA A 72 -1.61 -14.82 -8.87
N GLN A 73 -2.07 -15.98 -8.37
CA GLN A 73 -2.92 -16.88 -9.12
C GLN A 73 -4.26 -16.23 -9.50
N VAL A 74 -4.74 -15.30 -8.70
CA VAL A 74 -6.03 -14.63 -8.94
C VAL A 74 -5.85 -13.14 -9.18
N LEU A 75 -4.62 -12.67 -9.29
CA LEU A 75 -4.28 -11.27 -9.55
C LEU A 75 -4.91 -10.33 -8.54
N VAL A 76 -4.70 -10.62 -7.26
CA VAL A 76 -5.23 -9.80 -6.16
C VAL A 76 -4.08 -9.35 -5.29
N VAL A 77 -4.10 -8.07 -4.93
CA VAL A 77 -3.24 -7.48 -3.90
C VAL A 77 -4.13 -7.15 -2.72
N ILE A 78 -3.80 -7.67 -1.55
CA ILE A 78 -4.55 -7.39 -0.34
C ILE A 78 -3.72 -6.48 0.55
N VAL A 79 -4.18 -5.25 0.74
CA VAL A 79 -3.51 -4.30 1.62
C VAL A 79 -3.90 -4.62 3.05
N MET A 80 -2.95 -5.15 3.80
CA MET A 80 -3.17 -5.64 5.16
C MET A 80 -3.09 -4.52 6.18
N GLN A 81 -2.14 -3.60 5.99
CA GLN A 81 -1.88 -2.51 6.93
C GLN A 81 -1.58 -1.24 6.17
N LEU A 82 -1.96 -0.12 6.75
CA LEU A 82 -1.66 1.20 6.21
C LEU A 82 -1.22 2.09 7.37
N PHE A 83 -0.05 2.69 7.25
CA PHE A 83 0.52 3.56 8.28
C PHE A 83 0.74 4.94 7.72
N ASP A 84 0.28 5.96 8.44
CA ASP A 84 0.63 7.35 8.15
C ASP A 84 1.59 7.83 9.23
N GLU A 85 2.88 7.65 8.97
CA GLU A 85 3.94 7.99 9.92
C GLU A 85 4.00 9.50 10.18
N THR A 86 3.59 10.29 9.20
CA THR A 86 3.59 11.74 9.35
C THR A 86 2.63 12.17 10.45
N ALA A 87 1.41 11.62 10.46
CA ALA A 87 0.44 11.92 11.49
C ALA A 87 0.94 11.48 12.87
N TYR A 88 1.57 10.31 12.92
CA TYR A 88 2.13 9.78 14.17
C TYR A 88 3.21 10.69 14.73
N LEU A 89 4.11 11.18 13.87
CA LEU A 89 5.19 12.05 14.29
C LEU A 89 4.67 13.39 14.81
N ILE A 90 3.62 13.93 14.18
CA ILE A 90 3.01 15.17 14.64
C ILE A 90 2.42 14.99 16.02
N ASP A 91 1.72 13.90 16.26
CA ASP A 91 1.12 13.61 17.55
C ASP A 91 2.17 13.48 18.64
N GLN A 92 3.33 12.92 18.33
CA GLN A 92 4.41 12.73 19.29
C GLN A 92 5.14 14.03 19.63
N ASP A 93 5.09 14.99 18.75
CA ASP A 93 5.84 16.23 18.91
C ASP A 93 5.12 17.25 19.81
N ILE A 94 3.99 16.89 20.33
CA ILE A 94 3.20 17.77 21.23
C ILE A 94 3.63 17.65 22.71
#